data_d2ca7d82b65502da4102b95009686b6a
#
_entry.id   d2ca7d82b65502da4102b95009686b6a
#
_cell.length_a   1.000
_cell.length_b   1.000
_cell.length_c   1.000
_cell.angle_alpha   90.00
_cell.angle_beta   90.00
_cell.angle_gamma   90.00
#
_symmetry.space_group_name_H-M   'P 1'
#
loop_
_entity.id
_entity.type
_entity.pdbx_description
1 polymer ?
#
loop_
_entity_poly.entity_id
_entity_poly.type
_entity_poly.pdbx_seq_one_letter_code
_entity_poly.pdbx_strand_id
1 'polypeptide(L)'
;KNIYSGIFRDLDEILLPMKIAEEHGRLPLKRGPKALQEIGIPYYHLTKKGLLIALSISEIKNREKLLKEFFSQSESSEKEFEKILSNLLESSPTFTYSIFKKYVKAFCDNKIKDLLPFDLAKLREISDESLIIQKEILSAFVKLSKQDKDDAIKFLDKIT
;
A
#
# COMPACT_ATOMS: atom_id res chain seq x y z
N LYS A 1 -8.53 12.55 27.08
CA LYS A 1 -9.18 12.46 25.75
C LYS A 1 -9.43 11.00 25.45
N ASN A 2 -10.67 10.61 25.18
CA ASN A 2 -11.02 9.22 24.92
C ASN A 2 -10.54 8.84 23.50
N ILE A 3 -9.58 7.94 23.41
CA ILE A 3 -8.99 7.48 22.14
C ILE A 3 -10.07 6.85 21.24
N TYR A 4 -11.02 6.13 21.80
CA TYR A 4 -12.11 5.50 21.07
C TYR A 4 -13.01 6.52 20.34
N SER A 5 -13.32 7.66 20.96
CA SER A 5 -14.13 8.69 20.30
C SER A 5 -13.42 9.32 19.11
N GLY A 6 -12.08 9.39 19.13
CA GLY A 6 -11.29 9.87 18.00
C GLY A 6 -11.32 8.88 16.81
N ILE A 7 -11.13 7.60 17.09
CA ILE A 7 -11.14 6.55 16.06
C ILE A 7 -12.51 6.47 15.35
N PHE A 8 -13.61 6.48 16.09
CA PHE A 8 -14.96 6.43 15.51
C PHE A 8 -15.27 7.68 14.70
N ARG A 9 -14.84 8.85 15.17
CA ARG A 9 -15.01 10.09 14.41
C ARG A 9 -14.23 10.02 13.09
N ASP A 10 -12.97 9.59 13.12
CA ASP A 10 -12.16 9.51 11.92
C ASP A 10 -12.70 8.45 10.93
N LEU A 11 -13.31 7.37 11.44
CA LEU A 11 -14.02 6.39 10.62
C LEU A 11 -15.22 7.04 9.92
N ASP A 12 -16.11 7.69 10.68
CA ASP A 12 -17.37 8.21 10.17
C ASP A 12 -17.20 9.49 9.33
N GLU A 13 -16.27 10.37 9.70
CA GLU A 13 -16.07 11.68 9.05
C GLU A 13 -15.05 11.63 7.89
N ILE A 14 -14.14 10.64 7.88
CA ILE A 14 -13.04 10.59 6.90
C ILE A 14 -13.06 9.29 6.11
N LEU A 15 -12.90 8.13 6.78
CA LEU A 15 -12.62 6.89 6.08
C LEU A 15 -13.81 6.38 5.25
N LEU A 16 -15.03 6.47 5.78
CA LEU A 16 -16.24 6.06 5.07
C LEU A 16 -16.59 7.03 3.93
N PRO A 17 -16.65 8.38 4.14
CA PRO A 17 -16.93 9.33 3.06
C PRO A 17 -15.90 9.28 1.93
N MET A 18 -14.61 9.05 2.26
CA MET A 18 -13.54 8.91 1.26
C MET A 18 -13.50 7.54 0.58
N LYS A 19 -14.38 6.61 0.98
CA LYS A 19 -14.38 5.23 0.51
C LYS A 19 -13.03 4.53 0.72
N ILE A 20 -12.37 4.80 1.82
CA ILE A 20 -11.16 4.10 2.27
C ILE A 20 -11.54 2.83 3.00
N ALA A 21 -12.60 2.89 3.79
CA ALA A 21 -13.24 1.77 4.44
C ALA A 21 -14.73 1.70 4.08
N GLU A 22 -15.35 0.54 4.24
CA GLU A 22 -16.78 0.35 4.08
C GLU A 22 -17.31 -0.67 5.10
N GLU A 23 -18.60 -0.57 5.43
CA GLU A 23 -19.27 -1.54 6.30
C GLU A 23 -19.39 -2.86 5.55
N HIS A 24 -18.83 -3.92 6.11
CA HIS A 24 -18.89 -5.25 5.52
C HIS A 24 -20.06 -6.09 6.04
N GLY A 25 -20.52 -5.79 7.22
CA GLY A 25 -21.65 -6.48 7.84
C GLY A 25 -21.79 -6.14 9.31
N ARG A 26 -22.65 -6.91 10.01
CA ARG A 26 -22.96 -6.67 11.42
C ARG A 26 -22.82 -7.95 12.24
N LEU A 27 -22.18 -7.85 13.38
CA LEU A 27 -22.01 -8.94 14.32
C LEU A 27 -23.15 -8.90 15.35
N PRO A 28 -23.78 -10.05 15.66
CA PRO A 28 -24.84 -10.10 16.66
C PRO A 28 -24.30 -9.77 18.05
N LEU A 29 -24.99 -8.91 18.77
CA LEU A 29 -24.68 -8.59 20.15
C LEU A 29 -25.58 -9.41 21.10
N LYS A 30 -24.98 -10.30 21.89
CA LYS A 30 -25.74 -11.15 22.85
C LYS A 30 -26.14 -10.44 24.12
N ARG A 31 -25.47 -9.35 24.50
CA ARG A 31 -25.71 -8.56 25.73
C ARG A 31 -25.50 -7.08 25.40
N GLY A 32 -26.25 -6.20 26.09
CA GLY A 32 -26.15 -4.75 25.91
C GLY A 32 -27.50 -4.10 25.60
N PRO A 33 -27.52 -2.85 25.12
CA PRO A 33 -28.75 -2.15 24.76
C PRO A 33 -29.57 -2.92 23.71
N LYS A 34 -30.89 -3.03 23.91
CA LYS A 34 -31.78 -3.78 22.99
C LYS A 34 -31.64 -3.38 21.52
N ALA A 35 -31.55 -2.08 21.25
CA ALA A 35 -31.36 -1.58 19.89
C ALA A 35 -30.11 -2.14 19.21
N LEU A 36 -29.00 -2.28 19.95
CA LEU A 36 -27.75 -2.87 19.42
C LEU A 36 -27.84 -4.39 19.29
N GLN A 37 -28.68 -5.06 20.11
CA GLN A 37 -28.94 -6.50 19.97
C GLN A 37 -29.75 -6.83 18.71
N GLU A 38 -30.66 -5.94 18.32
CA GLU A 38 -31.50 -6.08 17.12
C GLU A 38 -30.74 -5.72 15.84
N ILE A 39 -29.98 -4.61 15.86
CA ILE A 39 -29.27 -4.08 14.70
C ILE A 39 -27.91 -4.75 14.50
N GLY A 40 -27.25 -5.20 15.58
CA GLY A 40 -25.87 -5.69 15.59
C GLY A 40 -24.85 -4.58 15.60
N ILE A 41 -23.59 -4.98 15.78
CA ILE A 41 -22.43 -4.07 15.75
C ILE A 41 -21.82 -4.10 14.37
N PRO A 42 -21.69 -2.96 13.66
CA PRO A 42 -21.06 -2.92 12.35
C PRO A 42 -19.58 -3.30 12.45
N TYR A 43 -19.08 -4.01 11.47
CA TYR A 43 -17.65 -4.18 11.26
C TYR A 43 -17.27 -3.74 9.86
N TYR A 44 -16.04 -3.27 9.73
CA TYR A 44 -15.57 -2.58 8.54
C TYR A 44 -14.39 -3.30 7.94
N HIS A 45 -14.21 -3.18 6.63
CA HIS A 45 -12.99 -3.59 5.95
C HIS A 45 -12.46 -2.44 5.07
N LEU A 46 -11.19 -2.56 4.67
CA LEU A 46 -10.62 -1.63 3.72
C LEU A 46 -11.16 -1.93 2.32
N THR A 47 -11.58 -0.90 1.61
CA THR A 47 -11.85 -1.01 0.18
C THR A 47 -10.55 -1.23 -0.58
N LYS A 48 -10.62 -1.53 -1.88
CA LYS A 48 -9.43 -1.60 -2.75
C LYS A 48 -8.60 -0.30 -2.69
N LYS A 49 -9.26 0.86 -2.67
CA LYS A 49 -8.61 2.16 -2.46
C LYS A 49 -7.93 2.24 -1.10
N GLY A 50 -8.60 1.76 -0.05
CA GLY A 50 -8.05 1.69 1.29
C GLY A 50 -6.83 0.77 1.41
N LEU A 51 -6.87 -0.39 0.75
CA LEU A 51 -5.72 -1.30 0.69
C LEU A 51 -4.50 -0.65 0.04
N LEU A 52 -4.71 0.09 -1.07
CA LEU A 52 -3.63 0.81 -1.74
C LEU A 52 -3.01 1.89 -0.84
N ILE A 53 -3.85 2.65 -0.13
CA ILE A 53 -3.39 3.65 0.85
C ILE A 53 -2.63 2.96 1.99
N ALA A 54 -3.16 1.86 2.53
CA ALA A 54 -2.50 1.11 3.59
C ALA A 54 -1.10 0.60 3.18
N LEU A 55 -0.94 0.15 1.92
CA LEU A 55 0.35 -0.25 1.37
C LEU A 55 1.38 0.89 1.32
N SER A 56 0.95 2.14 1.37
CA SER A 56 1.80 3.34 1.38
C SER A 56 2.24 3.80 2.78
N ILE A 57 1.75 3.16 3.85
CA ILE A 57 2.02 3.54 5.25
C ILE A 57 3.16 2.69 5.80
N SER A 58 4.22 3.34 6.32
CA SER A 58 5.44 2.67 6.80
C SER A 58 5.22 1.78 8.02
N GLU A 59 4.30 2.16 8.88
CA GLU A 59 4.03 1.51 10.16
C GLU A 59 3.22 0.22 10.04
N ILE A 60 2.59 0.00 8.88
CA ILE A 60 1.74 -1.18 8.68
C ILE A 60 2.60 -2.44 8.52
N LYS A 61 2.32 -3.39 9.38
CA LYS A 61 2.86 -4.76 9.32
C LYS A 61 2.03 -5.62 8.36
N ASN A 62 2.55 -6.77 7.96
CA ASN A 62 1.85 -7.75 7.09
C ASN A 62 1.49 -7.22 5.70
N ARG A 63 2.36 -6.40 5.10
CA ARG A 63 2.18 -5.82 3.76
C ARG A 63 1.95 -6.88 2.68
N GLU A 64 2.56 -8.05 2.83
CA GLU A 64 2.37 -9.17 1.90
C GLU A 64 0.91 -9.61 1.84
N LYS A 65 0.23 -9.71 3.01
CA LYS A 65 -1.19 -10.03 3.06
C LYS A 65 -2.03 -8.94 2.40
N LEU A 66 -1.73 -7.67 2.69
CA LEU A 66 -2.43 -6.54 2.08
C LEU A 66 -2.23 -6.48 0.56
N LEU A 67 -1.04 -6.80 0.08
CA LEU A 67 -0.74 -6.84 -1.34
C LEU A 67 -1.55 -7.93 -2.04
N LYS A 68 -1.59 -9.14 -1.48
CA LYS A 68 -2.42 -10.24 -1.99
C LYS A 68 -3.89 -9.88 -2.00
N GLU A 69 -4.38 -9.26 -0.93
CA GLU A 69 -5.78 -8.82 -0.82
C GLU A 69 -6.10 -7.73 -1.85
N PHE A 70 -5.21 -6.76 -2.04
CA PHE A 70 -5.35 -5.74 -3.07
C PHE A 70 -5.49 -6.36 -4.48
N PHE A 71 -4.60 -7.27 -4.84
CA PHE A 71 -4.64 -7.91 -6.17
C PHE A 71 -5.76 -8.94 -6.33
N SER A 72 -6.27 -9.52 -5.25
CA SER A 72 -7.45 -10.40 -5.32
C SER A 72 -8.70 -9.67 -5.82
N GLN A 73 -8.78 -8.37 -5.56
CA GLN A 73 -9.85 -7.47 -6.00
C GLN A 73 -9.53 -6.77 -7.33
N SER A 74 -8.44 -7.15 -8.00
CA SER A 74 -7.90 -6.46 -9.17
C SER A 74 -8.34 -7.13 -10.47
N GLU A 75 -8.48 -6.32 -11.52
CA GLU A 75 -8.72 -6.78 -12.88
C GLU A 75 -7.46 -7.44 -13.49
N SER A 76 -7.62 -8.13 -14.60
CA SER A 76 -6.53 -8.87 -15.26
C SER A 76 -5.30 -8.03 -15.55
N SER A 77 -5.48 -6.77 -15.95
CA SER A 77 -4.38 -5.85 -16.26
C SER A 77 -3.53 -5.47 -15.04
N GLU A 78 -4.13 -5.42 -13.87
CA GLU A 78 -3.43 -5.13 -12.62
C GLU A 78 -2.71 -6.37 -12.06
N LYS A 79 -3.25 -7.57 -12.33
CA LYS A 79 -2.67 -8.85 -11.85
C LYS A 79 -1.28 -9.14 -12.42
N GLU A 80 -0.92 -8.55 -13.55
CA GLU A 80 0.43 -8.65 -14.09
C GLU A 80 1.50 -8.15 -13.10
N PHE A 81 1.14 -7.16 -12.28
CA PHE A 81 2.04 -6.59 -11.29
C PHE A 81 2.13 -7.39 -10.00
N GLU A 82 1.15 -8.24 -9.71
CA GLU A 82 1.08 -9.00 -8.45
C GLU A 82 2.36 -9.80 -8.22
N LYS A 83 2.76 -10.62 -9.20
CA LYS A 83 3.96 -11.46 -9.08
C LYS A 83 5.23 -10.62 -8.94
N ILE A 84 5.35 -9.56 -9.75
CA ILE A 84 6.53 -8.69 -9.74
C ILE A 84 6.64 -7.97 -8.39
N LEU A 85 5.54 -7.36 -7.92
CA LEU A 85 5.53 -6.62 -6.66
C LEU A 85 5.65 -7.53 -5.45
N SER A 86 5.14 -8.76 -5.50
CA SER A 86 5.35 -9.75 -4.44
C SER A 86 6.81 -10.14 -4.33
N ASN A 87 7.48 -10.45 -5.43
CA ASN A 87 8.91 -10.77 -5.45
C ASN A 87 9.77 -9.56 -4.99
N LEU A 88 9.39 -8.36 -5.40
CA LEU A 88 10.07 -7.13 -4.96
C LEU A 88 9.83 -6.85 -3.47
N LEU A 89 8.65 -7.18 -2.94
CA LEU A 89 8.35 -7.02 -1.52
C LEU A 89 9.20 -7.95 -0.65
N GLU A 90 9.46 -9.18 -1.11
CA GLU A 90 10.33 -10.14 -0.42
C GLU A 90 11.80 -9.71 -0.47
N SER A 91 12.27 -9.29 -1.65
CA SER A 91 13.69 -8.98 -1.87
C SER A 91 14.08 -7.55 -1.47
N SER A 92 13.19 -6.61 -1.60
CA SER A 92 13.41 -5.19 -1.29
C SER A 92 12.13 -4.51 -0.79
N PRO A 93 11.72 -4.78 0.45
CA PRO A 93 10.47 -4.26 1.02
C PRO A 93 10.43 -2.72 1.04
N THR A 94 11.58 -2.07 1.28
CA THR A 94 11.67 -0.61 1.29
C THR A 94 11.43 -0.01 -0.09
N PHE A 95 11.95 -0.63 -1.14
CA PHE A 95 11.72 -0.19 -2.52
C PHE A 95 10.24 -0.31 -2.88
N THR A 96 9.62 -1.46 -2.61
CA THR A 96 8.20 -1.68 -2.88
C THR A 96 7.32 -0.70 -2.13
N TYR A 97 7.61 -0.45 -0.84
CA TYR A 97 6.95 0.59 -0.06
C TYR A 97 7.09 1.97 -0.71
N SER A 98 8.29 2.33 -1.19
CA SER A 98 8.52 3.64 -1.80
C SER A 98 7.68 3.87 -3.05
N ILE A 99 7.41 2.84 -3.85
CA ILE A 99 6.52 2.90 -5.01
C ILE A 99 5.09 3.28 -4.58
N PHE A 100 4.52 2.54 -3.63
CA PHE A 100 3.17 2.84 -3.14
C PHE A 100 3.07 4.22 -2.47
N LYS A 101 4.08 4.59 -1.68
CA LYS A 101 4.15 5.92 -1.05
C LYS A 101 4.17 7.04 -2.08
N LYS A 102 5.00 6.93 -3.12
CA LYS A 102 5.07 7.90 -4.21
C LYS A 102 3.75 7.99 -4.97
N TYR A 103 3.12 6.84 -5.24
CA TYR A 103 1.85 6.78 -5.95
C TYR A 103 0.73 7.48 -5.17
N VAL A 104 0.56 7.17 -3.89
CA VAL A 104 -0.45 7.82 -3.04
C VAL A 104 -0.13 9.31 -2.84
N LYS A 105 1.14 9.67 -2.68
CA LYS A 105 1.56 11.07 -2.60
C LYS A 105 1.21 11.84 -3.88
N ALA A 106 1.45 11.26 -5.04
CA ALA A 106 1.10 11.89 -6.32
C ALA A 106 -0.39 12.17 -6.45
N PHE A 107 -1.24 11.30 -5.91
CA PHE A 107 -2.68 11.56 -5.81
C PHE A 107 -2.98 12.72 -4.84
N CYS A 108 -2.36 12.75 -3.67
CA CYS A 108 -2.52 13.86 -2.74
C CYS A 108 -2.02 15.20 -3.31
N ASP A 109 -0.97 15.16 -4.12
CA ASP A 109 -0.40 16.33 -4.80
C ASP A 109 -1.14 16.71 -6.11
N ASN A 110 -2.28 16.06 -6.41
CA ASN A 110 -3.08 16.23 -7.63
C ASN A 110 -2.33 15.99 -8.95
N LYS A 111 -1.24 15.20 -8.92
CA LYS A 111 -0.49 14.78 -10.12
C LYS A 111 -1.20 13.68 -10.89
N ILE A 112 -1.92 12.81 -10.18
CA ILE A 112 -2.83 11.82 -10.75
C ILE A 112 -4.24 12.07 -10.22
N LYS A 113 -5.24 11.88 -11.06
CA LYS A 113 -6.65 12.19 -10.72
C LYS A 113 -7.27 11.15 -9.79
N ASP A 114 -6.97 9.89 -10.04
CA ASP A 114 -7.58 8.76 -9.35
C ASP A 114 -6.52 7.75 -8.93
N LEU A 115 -6.71 7.17 -7.73
CA LEU A 115 -5.85 6.08 -7.24
C LEU A 115 -6.07 4.77 -7.99
N LEU A 116 -7.27 4.54 -8.49
CA LEU A 116 -7.63 3.32 -9.22
C LEU A 116 -8.04 3.65 -10.65
N PRO A 117 -7.84 2.74 -11.62
CA PRO A 117 -7.02 1.54 -11.49
C PRO A 117 -5.53 1.86 -11.25
N PHE A 118 -4.82 0.91 -10.64
CA PHE A 118 -3.36 0.96 -10.47
C PHE A 118 -2.71 0.50 -11.77
N ASP A 119 -2.11 1.41 -12.53
CA ASP A 119 -1.61 1.12 -13.87
C ASP A 119 -0.24 1.73 -14.18
N LEU A 120 0.39 1.26 -15.27
CA LEU A 120 1.71 1.71 -15.72
C LEU A 120 1.75 3.16 -16.16
N ALA A 121 0.67 3.70 -16.74
CA ALA A 121 0.67 5.07 -17.23
C ALA A 121 0.83 6.02 -16.05
N LYS A 122 0.05 5.82 -15.00
CA LYS A 122 0.16 6.59 -13.75
C LYS A 122 1.51 6.38 -13.06
N LEU A 123 2.06 5.15 -13.07
CA LEU A 123 3.40 4.90 -12.53
C LEU A 123 4.48 5.65 -13.30
N ARG A 124 4.34 5.81 -14.61
CA ARG A 124 5.26 6.63 -15.43
C ARG A 124 5.13 8.11 -15.11
N GLU A 125 3.92 8.63 -14.92
CA GLU A 125 3.68 10.03 -14.55
C GLU A 125 4.33 10.42 -13.23
N ILE A 126 4.41 9.48 -12.28
CA ILE A 126 5.06 9.70 -10.98
C ILE A 126 6.54 9.35 -10.96
N SER A 127 7.09 8.87 -12.09
CA SER A 127 8.50 8.53 -12.18
C SER A 127 9.36 9.78 -11.95
N ASP A 128 10.34 9.65 -11.07
CA ASP A 128 11.28 10.69 -10.71
C ASP A 128 12.72 10.22 -10.88
N GLU A 129 13.65 11.15 -10.70
CA GLU A 129 15.08 10.88 -10.79
C GLU A 129 15.51 9.69 -9.91
N SER A 130 14.91 9.53 -8.74
CA SER A 130 15.27 8.43 -7.84
C SER A 130 14.92 7.04 -8.42
N LEU A 131 13.80 6.91 -9.13
CA LEU A 131 13.46 5.66 -9.81
C LEU A 131 14.37 5.39 -11.02
N ILE A 132 14.78 6.45 -11.72
CA ILE A 132 15.73 6.36 -12.84
C ILE A 132 17.09 5.87 -12.33
N ILE A 133 17.61 6.46 -11.26
CA ILE A 133 18.87 6.05 -10.61
C ILE A 133 18.78 4.59 -10.13
N GLN A 134 17.70 4.21 -9.47
CA GLN A 134 17.50 2.82 -9.01
C GLN A 134 17.52 1.82 -10.18
N LYS A 135 16.86 2.15 -11.29
CA LYS A 135 16.89 1.33 -12.51
C LYS A 135 18.33 1.22 -13.06
N GLU A 136 19.05 2.33 -13.12
CA GLU A 136 20.43 2.37 -13.60
C GLU A 136 21.34 1.50 -12.75
N ILE A 137 21.29 1.67 -11.42
CA ILE A 137 22.06 0.86 -10.46
C ILE A 137 21.77 -0.63 -10.64
N LEU A 138 20.49 -1.03 -10.70
CA LEU A 138 20.12 -2.43 -10.91
C LEU A 138 20.64 -2.97 -12.24
N SER A 139 20.54 -2.18 -13.30
CA SER A 139 20.99 -2.56 -14.64
C SER A 139 22.52 -2.68 -14.72
N ALA A 140 23.23 -1.82 -14.02
CA ALA A 140 24.70 -1.86 -13.90
C ALA A 140 25.11 -3.06 -13.04
N PHE A 141 24.50 -3.26 -11.87
CA PHE A 141 24.82 -4.34 -10.94
C PHE A 141 24.69 -5.73 -11.57
N VAL A 142 23.72 -5.94 -12.43
CA VAL A 142 23.57 -7.22 -13.16
C VAL A 142 24.80 -7.53 -14.02
N LYS A 143 25.42 -6.51 -14.60
CA LYS A 143 26.57 -6.62 -15.52
C LYS A 143 27.93 -6.79 -14.81
N LEU A 144 28.01 -6.47 -13.52
CA LEU A 144 29.24 -6.56 -12.74
C LEU A 144 29.66 -8.02 -12.53
N SER A 145 30.96 -8.28 -12.43
CA SER A 145 31.53 -9.54 -11.96
C SER A 145 31.13 -9.80 -10.50
N LYS A 146 31.30 -11.03 -10.02
CA LYS A 146 31.01 -11.37 -8.62
C LYS A 146 31.85 -10.51 -7.66
N GLN A 147 33.14 -10.33 -7.96
CA GLN A 147 34.05 -9.54 -7.13
C GLN A 147 33.62 -8.07 -7.08
N ASP A 148 33.29 -7.48 -8.23
CA ASP A 148 32.84 -6.07 -8.29
C ASP A 148 31.52 -5.85 -7.54
N LYS A 149 30.62 -6.84 -7.57
CA LYS A 149 29.38 -6.82 -6.79
C LYS A 149 29.66 -6.78 -5.29
N ASP A 150 30.55 -7.64 -4.81
CA ASP A 150 30.92 -7.71 -3.41
C ASP A 150 31.59 -6.39 -2.96
N ASP A 151 32.41 -5.80 -3.80
CA ASP A 151 33.08 -4.54 -3.51
C ASP A 151 32.11 -3.34 -3.54
N ALA A 152 31.14 -3.34 -4.46
CA ALA A 152 30.07 -2.33 -4.49
C ALA A 152 29.18 -2.41 -3.23
N ILE A 153 28.82 -3.61 -2.78
CA ILE A 153 28.07 -3.80 -1.53
C ILE A 153 28.87 -3.30 -0.33
N LYS A 154 30.15 -3.69 -0.19
CA LYS A 154 31.01 -3.21 0.89
C LYS A 154 31.16 -1.69 0.90
N PHE A 155 31.18 -1.06 -0.27
CA PHE A 155 31.18 0.40 -0.36
C PHE A 155 29.89 0.99 0.19
N LEU A 156 28.73 0.47 -0.23
CA LEU A 156 27.42 0.95 0.24
C LEU A 156 27.27 0.76 1.76
N ASP A 157 27.70 -0.39 2.31
CA ASP A 157 27.66 -0.67 3.75
C ASP A 157 28.49 0.32 4.59
N LYS A 158 29.49 0.99 3.97
CA LYS A 158 30.31 1.99 4.67
C LYS A 158 29.69 3.39 4.70
N ILE A 159 28.72 3.64 3.81
CA ILE A 159 28.10 4.97 3.66
C ILE A 159 26.64 5.01 4.09
N THR A 160 26.04 3.87 4.40
CA THR A 160 24.67 3.73 4.92
C THR A 160 24.66 3.26 6.36
#